data_9d76bd74a770e76cc35f19426bc5d83f
#
_entry.id   9d76bd74a770e76cc35f19426bc5d83f
#
_cell.length_a   1.000
_cell.length_b   1.000
_cell.length_c   1.000
_cell.angle_alpha   90.00
_cell.angle_beta   90.00
_cell.angle_gamma   90.00
#
_symmetry.space_group_name_H-M   'P 1'
#
loop_
_entity.id
_entity.type
_entity.pdbx_description
1 polymer ?
#
loop_
_entity_poly.entity_id
_entity_poly.type
_entity_poly.pdbx_seq_one_letter_code
_entity_poly.pdbx_strand_id
1 'polypeptide(L)'
;MEQRYDKQEMCSFIGKEGQQKIRHKHVCIVGAGALGSASAEMLVRSGIGTLTIIDRDYVEWSNLQRQHLYTEADVLEALPKAIAAKKHLQAINREVQIQAHVLDA
;
A
#
# COMPACT_ATOMS: atom_id res chain seq x y z
N MET A 1 6.67 -1.01 -18.61
CA MET A 1 6.98 -0.69 -17.20
C MET A 1 7.56 0.69 -17.05
N GLU A 2 8.37 1.11 -18.00
CA GLU A 2 8.99 2.42 -17.96
C GLU A 2 7.98 3.56 -17.95
N GLN A 3 6.80 3.34 -18.54
CA GLN A 3 5.77 4.37 -18.62
C GLN A 3 5.00 4.57 -17.30
N ARG A 4 5.11 3.64 -16.40
CA ARG A 4 4.34 3.68 -15.14
C ARG A 4 4.58 4.96 -14.35
N TYR A 5 5.83 5.42 -14.30
CA TYR A 5 6.22 6.56 -13.49
C TYR A 5 6.54 7.81 -14.32
N ASP A 6 6.22 7.82 -15.62
CA ASP A 6 6.58 8.92 -16.50
C ASP A 6 6.11 10.27 -15.98
N LYS A 7 4.89 10.33 -15.49
CA LYS A 7 4.32 11.60 -15.01
C LYS A 7 5.03 12.09 -13.75
N GLN A 8 5.45 11.18 -12.88
CA GLN A 8 6.22 11.54 -11.69
C GLN A 8 7.60 12.05 -12.09
N GLU A 9 8.23 11.41 -13.06
CA GLU A 9 9.56 11.81 -13.52
C GLU A 9 9.55 13.17 -14.21
N MET A 10 8.41 13.57 -14.78
CA MET A 10 8.26 14.89 -15.37
C MET A 10 8.21 16.02 -14.35
N CYS A 11 7.90 15.71 -13.09
CA CYS A 11 7.92 16.69 -12.03
C CYS A 11 9.36 17.07 -11.70
N SER A 12 9.68 18.36 -11.73
CA SER A 12 11.06 18.82 -11.53
C SER A 12 11.61 18.47 -10.15
N PHE A 13 10.74 18.28 -9.15
CA PHE A 13 11.16 17.89 -7.80
C PHE A 13 11.55 16.44 -7.72
N ILE A 14 11.08 15.59 -8.63
CA ILE A 14 11.34 14.16 -8.61
C ILE A 14 12.37 13.81 -9.67
N GLY A 15 12.03 13.96 -10.94
CA GLY A 15 12.89 13.57 -12.05
C GLY A 15 13.21 12.09 -12.03
N LYS A 16 14.05 11.65 -12.94
CA LYS A 16 14.47 10.24 -13.00
C LYS A 16 15.30 9.86 -11.79
N GLU A 17 16.16 10.78 -11.33
CA GLU A 17 16.99 10.54 -10.16
C GLU A 17 16.13 10.40 -8.89
N GLY A 18 15.14 11.26 -8.73
CA GLY A 18 14.22 11.18 -7.59
C GLY A 18 13.42 9.88 -7.61
N GLN A 19 12.98 9.44 -8.79
CA GLN A 19 12.25 8.17 -8.92
C GLN A 19 13.13 6.98 -8.53
N GLN A 20 14.41 7.01 -8.85
CA GLN A 20 15.34 5.97 -8.41
C GLN A 20 15.48 5.97 -6.88
N LYS A 21 15.51 7.14 -6.25
CA LYS A 21 15.56 7.22 -4.79
C LYS A 21 14.29 6.65 -4.17
N ILE A 22 13.12 6.94 -4.73
CA ILE A 22 11.84 6.40 -4.26
C ILE A 22 11.87 4.88 -4.31
N ARG A 23 12.37 4.31 -5.40
CA ARG A 23 12.46 2.87 -5.60
C ARG A 23 13.28 2.17 -4.51
N HIS A 24 14.20 2.87 -3.86
CA HIS A 24 15.05 2.29 -2.82
C HIS A 24 14.56 2.58 -1.40
N LYS A 25 13.42 3.22 -1.25
CA LYS A 25 12.86 3.52 0.08
C LYS A 25 12.11 2.33 0.64
N HIS A 26 12.21 2.18 1.95
CA HIS A 26 11.43 1.22 2.72
C HIS A 26 10.57 2.00 3.71
N VAL A 27 9.26 1.84 3.62
CA VAL A 27 8.32 2.52 4.51
C VAL A 27 7.56 1.50 5.33
N CYS A 28 7.40 1.78 6.61
CA CYS A 28 6.60 0.96 7.51
C CYS A 28 5.36 1.75 7.91
N ILE A 29 4.19 1.15 7.71
CA ILE A 29 2.93 1.74 8.14
C ILE A 29 2.38 0.90 9.29
N VAL A 30 2.15 1.56 10.41
CA VAL A 30 1.51 0.95 11.58
C VAL A 30 0.06 1.37 11.58
N GLY A 31 -0.82 0.40 11.39
CA GLY A 31 -2.26 0.65 11.27
C GLY A 31 -2.70 0.78 9.82
N ALA A 32 -3.61 -0.09 9.39
CA ALA A 32 -4.13 -0.13 8.03
C ALA A 32 -5.62 0.27 7.98
N GLY A 33 -5.99 1.30 8.75
CA GLY A 33 -7.32 1.87 8.74
C GLY A 33 -7.51 2.87 7.59
N ALA A 34 -8.36 3.87 7.80
CA ALA A 34 -8.69 4.83 6.73
C ALA A 34 -7.46 5.59 6.24
N LEU A 35 -6.69 6.18 7.16
CA LEU A 35 -5.52 6.97 6.79
C LEU A 35 -4.36 6.08 6.34
N GLY A 36 -4.09 5.00 7.08
CA GLY A 36 -2.97 4.10 6.76
C GLY A 36 -3.16 3.41 5.42
N SER A 37 -4.37 2.94 5.10
CA SER A 37 -4.62 2.28 3.82
C SER A 37 -4.52 3.25 2.65
N ALA A 38 -4.98 4.50 2.83
CA ALA A 38 -4.85 5.52 1.80
C ALA A 38 -3.38 5.88 1.54
N SER A 39 -2.60 6.02 2.62
CA SER A 39 -1.16 6.30 2.50
C SER A 39 -0.44 5.15 1.82
N ALA A 40 -0.77 3.91 2.19
CA ALA A 40 -0.18 2.72 1.59
C ALA A 40 -0.43 2.68 0.09
N GLU A 41 -1.65 2.96 -0.34
CA GLU A 41 -1.99 2.97 -1.75
C GLU A 41 -1.18 4.02 -2.52
N MET A 42 -1.08 5.23 -1.99
CA MET A 42 -0.31 6.29 -2.63
C MET A 42 1.18 5.92 -2.74
N LEU A 43 1.76 5.36 -1.70
CA LEU A 43 3.16 4.95 -1.70
C LEU A 43 3.41 3.84 -2.74
N VAL A 44 2.53 2.85 -2.79
CA VAL A 44 2.67 1.74 -3.74
C VAL A 44 2.54 2.24 -5.17
N ARG A 45 1.57 3.12 -5.44
CA ARG A 45 1.41 3.68 -6.77
C ARG A 45 2.60 4.54 -7.18
N SER A 46 3.27 5.19 -6.22
CA SER A 46 4.45 6.00 -6.52
C SER A 46 5.72 5.18 -6.75
N GLY A 47 5.69 3.90 -6.43
CA GLY A 47 6.79 2.99 -6.76
C GLY A 47 7.87 2.91 -5.71
N ILE A 48 7.54 3.00 -4.42
CA ILE A 48 8.53 2.74 -3.37
C ILE A 48 9.06 1.31 -3.51
N GLY A 49 10.25 1.06 -2.97
CA GLY A 49 10.85 -0.27 -3.09
C GLY A 49 10.14 -1.31 -2.23
N THR A 50 9.99 -1.00 -0.95
CA THR A 50 9.40 -1.94 0.01
C THR A 50 8.43 -1.23 0.94
N LEU A 51 7.29 -1.86 1.18
CA LEU A 51 6.30 -1.40 2.14
C LEU A 51 6.06 -2.50 3.17
N THR A 52 6.16 -2.16 4.44
CA THR A 52 5.82 -3.06 5.54
C THR A 52 4.55 -2.54 6.21
N ILE A 53 3.57 -3.41 6.37
CA ILE A 53 2.28 -3.06 6.99
C ILE A 53 2.14 -3.89 8.26
N ILE A 54 1.85 -3.22 9.37
CA ILE A 54 1.63 -3.86 10.66
C ILE A 54 0.24 -3.48 11.15
N ASP A 55 -0.63 -4.46 11.32
CA ASP A 55 -1.99 -4.25 11.84
C ASP A 55 -2.50 -5.56 12.40
N ARG A 56 -3.17 -5.53 13.55
CA ARG A 56 -3.72 -6.73 14.18
C ARG A 56 -5.19 -6.96 13.84
N ASP A 57 -5.87 -5.96 13.30
CA ASP A 57 -7.32 -6.00 13.11
C ASP A 57 -7.72 -6.78 11.85
N TYR A 58 -8.97 -7.19 11.82
CA TYR A 58 -9.58 -7.83 10.67
C TYR A 58 -10.48 -6.85 9.94
N VAL A 59 -10.72 -7.10 8.65
CA VAL A 59 -11.63 -6.26 7.86
C VAL A 59 -13.06 -6.53 8.32
N GLU A 60 -13.80 -5.46 8.59
CA GLU A 60 -15.20 -5.53 9.04
C GLU A 60 -16.09 -4.73 8.09
N TRP A 61 -17.38 -5.07 8.08
CA TRP A 61 -18.36 -4.36 7.25
C TRP A 61 -18.33 -2.85 7.47
N SER A 62 -18.19 -2.43 8.73
CA SER A 62 -18.18 -1.00 9.09
C SER A 62 -16.96 -0.25 8.55
N ASN A 63 -15.93 -0.95 8.07
CA ASN A 63 -14.75 -0.31 7.50
C ASN A 63 -14.97 0.11 6.05
N LEU A 64 -15.86 -0.54 5.33
CA LEU A 64 -15.95 -0.43 3.87
C LEU A 64 -16.40 0.95 3.39
N GLN A 65 -17.10 1.71 4.22
CA GLN A 65 -17.60 3.03 3.82
C GLN A 65 -16.49 4.09 3.77
N ARG A 66 -15.35 3.86 4.41
CA ARG A 66 -14.26 4.85 4.47
C ARG A 66 -12.85 4.29 4.26
N GLN A 67 -12.68 2.97 4.36
CA GLN A 67 -11.38 2.33 4.14
C GLN A 67 -11.39 1.72 2.73
N HIS A 68 -11.02 2.53 1.76
CA HIS A 68 -11.26 2.26 0.35
C HIS A 68 -10.50 1.06 -0.22
N LEU A 69 -9.47 0.61 0.48
CA LEU A 69 -8.65 -0.51 0.01
C LEU A 69 -9.37 -1.85 0.16
N TYR A 70 -10.34 -1.94 1.08
CA TYR A 70 -10.98 -3.21 1.43
C TYR A 70 -12.30 -3.41 0.71
N THR A 71 -12.65 -4.69 0.51
CA THR A 71 -13.85 -5.08 -0.23
C THR A 71 -14.72 -6.03 0.59
N GLU A 72 -15.96 -6.25 0.11
CA GLU A 72 -16.85 -7.21 0.73
C GLU A 72 -16.24 -8.61 0.77
N ALA A 73 -15.51 -8.99 -0.27
CA ALA A 73 -14.84 -10.29 -0.29
C ALA A 73 -13.86 -10.44 0.87
N ASP A 74 -13.17 -9.36 1.26
CA ASP A 74 -12.25 -9.40 2.39
C ASP A 74 -12.97 -9.69 3.70
N VAL A 75 -14.18 -9.13 3.88
CA VAL A 75 -14.99 -9.41 5.06
C VAL A 75 -15.45 -10.86 5.06
N LEU A 76 -15.96 -11.33 3.91
CA LEU A 76 -16.48 -12.70 3.79
C LEU A 76 -15.40 -13.75 3.99
N GLU A 77 -14.18 -13.45 3.57
CA GLU A 77 -13.03 -14.35 3.75
C GLU A 77 -12.39 -14.20 5.14
N ALA A 78 -12.89 -13.28 5.96
CA ALA A 78 -12.38 -13.03 7.31
C ALA A 78 -10.87 -12.70 7.31
N LEU A 79 -10.45 -11.84 6.39
CA LEU A 79 -9.03 -11.50 6.24
C LEU A 79 -8.57 -10.47 7.26
N PRO A 80 -7.37 -10.64 7.83
CA PRO A 80 -6.71 -9.56 8.56
C PRO A 80 -6.45 -8.38 7.62
N LYS A 81 -6.55 -7.16 8.16
CA LYS A 81 -6.33 -5.95 7.35
C LYS A 81 -4.98 -5.94 6.66
N ALA A 82 -3.91 -6.34 7.36
CA ALA A 82 -2.57 -6.36 6.77
C ALA A 82 -2.49 -7.30 5.57
N ILE A 83 -3.14 -8.45 5.65
CA ILE A 83 -3.15 -9.44 4.56
C ILE A 83 -4.00 -8.95 3.40
N ALA A 84 -5.19 -8.40 3.68
CA ALA A 84 -6.06 -7.86 2.64
C ALA A 84 -5.39 -6.70 1.92
N ALA A 85 -4.75 -5.79 2.68
CA ALA A 85 -4.01 -4.68 2.10
C ALA A 85 -2.90 -5.16 1.17
N LYS A 86 -2.11 -6.13 1.62
CA LYS A 86 -1.04 -6.69 0.79
C LYS A 86 -1.60 -7.23 -0.53
N LYS A 87 -2.68 -8.00 -0.45
CA LYS A 87 -3.31 -8.60 -1.64
C LYS A 87 -3.71 -7.52 -2.66
N HIS A 88 -4.39 -6.48 -2.20
CA HIS A 88 -4.87 -5.42 -3.09
C HIS A 88 -3.74 -4.55 -3.63
N LEU A 89 -2.76 -4.24 -2.78
CA LEU A 89 -1.64 -3.40 -3.19
C LEU A 89 -0.74 -4.09 -4.20
N GLN A 90 -0.54 -5.40 -4.06
CA GLN A 90 0.22 -6.17 -5.05
C GLN A 90 -0.47 -6.17 -6.42
N ALA A 91 -1.80 -6.15 -6.44
CA ALA A 91 -2.54 -6.05 -7.70
C ALA A 91 -2.40 -4.67 -8.33
N ILE A 92 -2.19 -3.63 -7.52
CA ILE A 92 -2.01 -2.26 -8.02
C ILE A 92 -0.62 -2.09 -8.62
N ASN A 93 0.42 -2.55 -7.93
CA ASN A 93 1.79 -2.42 -8.43
C ASN A 93 2.66 -3.58 -7.94
N ARG A 94 2.86 -4.56 -8.81
CA ARG A 94 3.60 -5.76 -8.47
C ARG A 94 5.11 -5.53 -8.30
N GLU A 95 5.61 -4.36 -8.66
CA GLU A 95 7.03 -4.04 -8.52
C GLU A 95 7.42 -3.74 -7.09
N VAL A 96 6.44 -3.38 -6.26
CA VAL A 96 6.68 -3.04 -4.86
C VAL A 96 6.69 -4.32 -4.04
N GLN A 97 7.73 -4.48 -3.20
CA GLN A 97 7.79 -5.60 -2.27
C GLN A 97 6.96 -5.24 -1.03
N ILE A 98 5.98 -6.08 -0.71
CA ILE A 98 5.08 -5.80 0.41
C ILE A 98 5.20 -6.90 1.46
N GLN A 99 5.42 -6.48 2.70
CA GLN A 99 5.48 -7.35 3.86
C GLN A 99 4.32 -7.01 4.78
N ALA A 100 3.56 -8.02 5.19
CA ALA A 100 2.39 -7.83 6.04
C ALA A 100 2.56 -8.61 7.34
N HIS A 101 2.31 -7.94 8.47
CA HIS A 101 2.42 -8.53 9.79
C HIS A 101 1.13 -8.30 10.57
N VAL A 102 0.51 -9.40 10.99
CA VAL A 102 -0.74 -9.37 11.76
C VAL A 102 -0.37 -9.38 13.24
N LEU A 103 -0.04 -8.21 13.78
CA LEU A 103 0.37 -8.08 15.17
C LEU A 103 0.25 -6.63 15.63
N ASP A 104 0.40 -6.43 16.93
CA ASP A 104 0.53 -5.09 17.52
C ASP A 104 1.96 -4.57 17.33
N ALA A 105 2.05 -3.27 17.13
CA ALA A 105 3.35 -2.63 17.05
C ALA A 105 3.78 -2.10 18.42
#